data_428ee374951b6e71207421bbc27f893c
#
_entry.id   428ee374951b6e71207421bbc27f893c
#
_cell.length_a   1.000
_cell.length_b   1.000
_cell.length_c   1.000
_cell.angle_alpha   90.00
_cell.angle_beta   90.00
_cell.angle_gamma   90.00
#
_symmetry.space_group_name_H-M   'P 1'
#
loop_
_entity.id
_entity.type
_entity.pdbx_description
1 polymer ?
#
loop_
_entity_poly.entity_id
_entity_poly.type
_entity_poly.pdbx_seq_one_letter_code
_entity_poly.pdbx_strand_id
1 'polypeptide(L)'
;GVYKLSPNGKISVITSSMSLPNGIAISNDEKYVYINNAGKKDPKIIRFDIESSKETLFFDGKALSKKYKGAFDGLKVHSSGNIFTTGPNGILIISPSGDLLATINYGKGVTNCNFDTNEEYLYVTGFNDISRIKLKWKEETF
;
A
#
# COMPACT_ATOMS: atom_id res chain seq x y z
N GLY A 1 -8.01 -14.17 -5.37
CA GLY A 1 -6.61 -14.35 -5.74
C GLY A 1 -6.04 -13.15 -6.48
N VAL A 2 -4.74 -13.10 -6.59
CA VAL A 2 -3.98 -12.10 -7.35
C VAL A 2 -3.34 -12.79 -8.54
N TYR A 3 -3.42 -12.18 -9.71
CA TYR A 3 -3.05 -12.82 -10.98
C TYR A 3 -2.09 -11.93 -11.78
N LYS A 4 -1.23 -12.57 -12.56
CA LYS A 4 -0.37 -11.95 -13.57
C LYS A 4 -0.91 -12.32 -14.95
N LEU A 5 -1.13 -11.32 -15.79
CA LEU A 5 -1.39 -11.47 -17.22
C LEU A 5 -0.09 -11.17 -17.98
N SER A 6 0.43 -12.14 -18.71
CA SER A 6 1.60 -11.97 -19.56
C SER A 6 1.21 -11.39 -20.93
N PRO A 7 2.16 -10.74 -21.68
CA PRO A 7 1.86 -10.16 -23.00
C PRO A 7 1.30 -11.16 -24.02
N ASN A 8 1.61 -12.44 -23.89
CA ASN A 8 1.08 -13.51 -24.75
C ASN A 8 -0.32 -14.02 -24.31
N GLY A 9 -0.99 -13.34 -23.37
CA GLY A 9 -2.32 -13.69 -22.87
C GLY A 9 -2.35 -14.79 -21.80
N LYS A 10 -1.19 -15.33 -21.39
CA LYS A 10 -1.16 -16.35 -20.32
C LYS A 10 -1.44 -15.73 -18.97
N ILE A 11 -2.40 -16.30 -18.25
CA ILE A 11 -2.73 -15.94 -16.86
C ILE A 11 -2.04 -16.92 -15.92
N SER A 12 -1.41 -16.41 -14.87
CA SER A 12 -0.84 -17.18 -13.77
C SER A 12 -1.24 -16.59 -12.42
N VAL A 13 -1.33 -17.42 -11.39
CA VAL A 13 -1.64 -17.00 -10.03
C VAL A 13 -0.35 -16.48 -9.40
N ILE A 14 -0.40 -15.26 -8.83
CA ILE A 14 0.65 -14.74 -7.95
C ILE A 14 0.43 -15.30 -6.55
N THR A 15 -0.76 -15.10 -6.00
CA THR A 15 -1.13 -15.64 -4.68
C THR A 15 -2.63 -15.87 -4.55
N SER A 16 -3.02 -16.87 -3.77
CA SER A 16 -4.39 -17.14 -3.34
C SER A 16 -4.52 -17.20 -1.81
N SER A 17 -3.47 -16.80 -1.07
CA SER A 17 -3.41 -16.88 0.39
C SER A 17 -4.24 -15.83 1.12
N MET A 18 -4.74 -14.81 0.40
CA MET A 18 -5.48 -13.69 0.98
C MET A 18 -6.98 -13.85 0.87
N SER A 19 -7.69 -13.47 1.94
CA SER A 19 -9.17 -13.51 1.98
C SER A 19 -9.82 -12.39 1.16
N LEU A 20 -9.20 -11.21 1.11
CA LEU A 20 -9.71 -10.04 0.40
C LEU A 20 -8.55 -9.18 -0.12
N PRO A 21 -7.79 -9.65 -1.14
CA PRO A 21 -6.75 -8.84 -1.76
C PRO A 21 -7.38 -7.61 -2.43
N ASN A 22 -6.76 -6.43 -2.23
CA ASN A 22 -7.30 -5.18 -2.72
C ASN A 22 -6.21 -4.35 -3.42
N GLY A 23 -5.56 -3.41 -2.74
CA GLY A 23 -4.53 -2.57 -3.35
C GLY A 23 -3.29 -3.37 -3.76
N ILE A 24 -2.71 -3.01 -4.91
CA ILE A 24 -1.51 -3.62 -5.47
C ILE A 24 -0.58 -2.55 -6.05
N ALA A 25 0.72 -2.70 -5.83
CA ALA A 25 1.76 -1.88 -6.47
C ALA A 25 3.06 -2.66 -6.63
N ILE A 26 3.87 -2.25 -7.60
CA ILE A 26 5.19 -2.83 -7.88
C ILE A 26 6.25 -1.92 -7.26
N SER A 27 7.33 -2.49 -6.72
CA SER A 27 8.49 -1.72 -6.25
C SER A 27 9.17 -0.97 -7.39
N ASN A 28 9.89 0.14 -7.07
CA ASN A 28 10.54 0.97 -8.09
C ASN A 28 11.60 0.22 -8.92
N ASP A 29 12.20 -0.82 -8.36
CA ASP A 29 13.17 -1.71 -9.05
C ASP A 29 12.50 -2.92 -9.74
N GLU A 30 11.16 -2.97 -9.74
CA GLU A 30 10.32 -4.01 -10.34
C GLU A 30 10.58 -5.45 -9.81
N LYS A 31 11.24 -5.59 -8.65
CA LYS A 31 11.53 -6.90 -8.06
C LYS A 31 10.41 -7.44 -7.19
N TYR A 32 9.59 -6.56 -6.63
CA TYR A 32 8.55 -6.93 -5.67
C TYR A 32 7.19 -6.43 -6.06
N VAL A 33 6.17 -7.20 -5.70
CA VAL A 33 4.76 -6.77 -5.72
C VAL A 33 4.27 -6.68 -4.28
N TYR A 34 3.77 -5.52 -3.90
CA TYR A 34 3.10 -5.30 -2.61
C TYR A 34 1.60 -5.42 -2.78
N ILE A 35 0.94 -6.16 -1.90
CA ILE A 35 -0.48 -6.44 -2.01
C ILE A 35 -1.12 -6.30 -0.62
N ASN A 36 -2.16 -5.47 -0.55
CA ASN A 36 -2.98 -5.31 0.64
C ASN A 36 -4.00 -6.44 0.78
N ASN A 37 -4.19 -6.94 2.01
CA ASN A 37 -5.35 -7.73 2.38
C ASN A 37 -6.31 -6.90 3.24
N ALA A 38 -7.47 -6.57 2.68
CA ALA A 38 -8.53 -5.83 3.37
C ALA A 38 -9.35 -6.69 4.34
N GLY A 39 -9.08 -7.99 4.41
CA GLY A 39 -9.79 -8.94 5.26
C GLY A 39 -9.67 -8.59 6.73
N LYS A 40 -10.81 -8.32 7.39
CA LYS A 40 -10.86 -7.87 8.81
C LYS A 40 -10.18 -8.81 9.81
N LYS A 41 -10.14 -10.11 9.53
CA LYS A 41 -9.53 -11.12 10.40
C LYS A 41 -8.00 -11.17 10.26
N ASP A 42 -7.48 -10.74 9.11
CA ASP A 42 -6.05 -10.85 8.78
C ASP A 42 -5.60 -9.63 7.94
N PRO A 43 -5.78 -8.39 8.46
CA PRO A 43 -5.35 -7.17 7.77
C PRO A 43 -3.83 -7.11 7.72
N LYS A 44 -3.28 -7.10 6.50
CA LYS A 44 -1.82 -7.13 6.29
C LYS A 44 -1.44 -6.62 4.92
N ILE A 45 -0.16 -6.38 4.72
CA ILE A 45 0.47 -6.24 3.42
C ILE A 45 1.43 -7.41 3.25
N ILE A 46 1.36 -8.09 2.11
CA ILE A 46 2.39 -9.03 1.71
C ILE A 46 3.32 -8.40 0.68
N ARG A 47 4.54 -8.91 0.61
CA ARG A 47 5.51 -8.68 -0.45
C ARG A 47 5.77 -9.99 -1.18
N PHE A 48 5.51 -9.96 -2.48
CA PHE A 48 5.79 -11.09 -3.38
C PHE A 48 7.04 -10.77 -4.19
N ASP A 49 8.04 -11.63 -4.12
CA ASP A 49 9.26 -11.55 -4.92
C ASP A 49 9.00 -12.14 -6.30
N ILE A 50 9.22 -11.34 -7.35
CA ILE A 50 8.83 -11.70 -8.72
C ILE A 50 9.74 -12.81 -9.28
N GLU A 51 11.03 -12.80 -8.93
CA GLU A 51 12.01 -13.76 -9.41
C GLU A 51 11.85 -15.12 -8.73
N SER A 52 11.85 -15.13 -7.40
CA SER A 52 11.78 -16.37 -6.62
C SER A 52 10.37 -16.89 -6.42
N SER A 53 9.34 -16.10 -6.78
CA SER A 53 7.92 -16.38 -6.50
C SER A 53 7.61 -16.59 -5.01
N LYS A 54 8.40 -15.99 -4.12
CA LYS A 54 8.26 -16.13 -2.68
C LYS A 54 7.38 -15.01 -2.10
N GLU A 55 6.37 -15.42 -1.33
CA GLU A 55 5.52 -14.52 -0.55
C GLU A 55 6.09 -14.34 0.86
N THR A 56 6.13 -13.10 1.35
CA THR A 56 6.53 -12.77 2.73
C THR A 56 5.56 -11.78 3.33
N LEU A 57 5.32 -11.86 4.65
CA LEU A 57 4.64 -10.81 5.39
C LEU A 57 5.51 -9.56 5.37
N PHE A 58 4.96 -8.45 4.85
CA PHE A 58 5.65 -7.17 4.81
C PHE A 58 5.23 -6.27 5.96
N PHE A 59 3.91 -6.20 6.25
CA PHE A 59 3.36 -5.39 7.33
C PHE A 59 2.17 -6.09 7.97
N ASP A 60 2.18 -6.24 9.31
CA ASP A 60 1.04 -6.76 10.08
C ASP A 60 0.16 -5.60 10.58
N GLY A 61 -1.04 -5.51 10.05
CA GLY A 61 -2.00 -4.47 10.40
C GLY A 61 -2.90 -4.79 11.60
N LYS A 62 -2.78 -5.97 12.21
CA LYS A 62 -3.72 -6.44 13.26
C LYS A 62 -3.80 -5.51 14.46
N ALA A 63 -2.66 -5.04 14.96
CA ALA A 63 -2.62 -4.14 16.12
C ALA A 63 -3.31 -2.79 15.83
N LEU A 64 -3.06 -2.21 14.64
CA LEU A 64 -3.70 -0.98 14.22
C LEU A 64 -5.20 -1.15 14.01
N SER A 65 -5.62 -2.25 13.37
CA SER A 65 -7.03 -2.54 13.10
C SER A 65 -7.87 -2.81 14.35
N LYS A 66 -7.23 -3.24 15.44
CA LYS A 66 -7.88 -3.34 16.76
C LYS A 66 -8.11 -1.97 17.40
N LYS A 67 -7.21 -1.02 17.14
CA LYS A 67 -7.22 0.31 17.79
C LYS A 67 -8.00 1.35 16.99
N TYR A 68 -7.96 1.27 15.66
CA TYR A 68 -8.51 2.28 14.77
C TYR A 68 -9.44 1.69 13.72
N LYS A 69 -10.40 2.49 13.27
CA LYS A 69 -11.25 2.17 12.10
C LYS A 69 -10.49 2.42 10.80
N GLY A 70 -10.88 1.74 9.74
CA GLY A 70 -10.31 1.79 8.41
C GLY A 70 -9.85 0.42 7.94
N ALA A 71 -9.66 0.27 6.64
CA ALA A 71 -9.23 -0.97 6.02
C ALA A 71 -8.07 -0.69 5.05
N PHE A 72 -7.24 -1.70 4.83
CA PHE A 72 -6.26 -1.66 3.74
C PHE A 72 -7.00 -1.74 2.40
N ASP A 73 -6.89 -0.68 1.58
CA ASP A 73 -7.56 -0.57 0.28
C ASP A 73 -6.53 -0.22 -0.79
N GLY A 74 -6.38 1.03 -1.22
CA GLY A 74 -5.37 1.42 -2.18
C GLY A 74 -3.96 1.54 -1.59
N LEU A 75 -2.92 1.28 -2.38
CA LEU A 75 -1.53 1.56 -2.02
C LEU A 75 -0.71 2.02 -3.22
N LYS A 76 0.36 2.78 -2.95
CA LYS A 76 1.34 3.26 -3.92
C LYS A 76 2.75 3.19 -3.33
N VAL A 77 3.74 2.99 -4.19
CA VAL A 77 5.15 3.09 -3.84
C VAL A 77 5.65 4.45 -4.30
N HIS A 78 6.21 5.22 -3.37
CA HIS A 78 6.86 6.50 -3.63
C HIS A 78 8.27 6.29 -4.19
N SER A 79 8.87 7.28 -4.89
CA SER A 79 10.23 7.17 -5.45
C SER A 79 11.30 6.87 -4.40
N SER A 80 11.11 7.28 -3.13
CA SER A 80 11.96 6.89 -2.00
C SER A 80 11.88 5.42 -1.61
N GLY A 81 10.97 4.63 -2.21
CA GLY A 81 10.66 3.27 -1.82
C GLY A 81 9.66 3.13 -0.68
N ASN A 82 9.26 4.23 -0.03
CA ASN A 82 8.23 4.18 1.00
C ASN A 82 6.86 3.82 0.40
N ILE A 83 6.09 3.05 1.14
CA ILE A 83 4.75 2.65 0.75
C ILE A 83 3.74 3.56 1.43
N PHE A 84 2.89 4.19 0.63
CA PHE A 84 1.73 4.94 1.08
C PHE A 84 0.49 4.09 0.84
N THR A 85 -0.22 3.76 1.90
CA THR A 85 -1.39 2.90 1.82
C THR A 85 -2.53 3.42 2.67
N THR A 86 -3.74 3.27 2.18
CA THR A 86 -4.90 3.44 3.06
C THR A 86 -4.90 2.33 4.11
N GLY A 87 -5.39 2.65 5.29
CA GLY A 87 -5.41 1.70 6.39
C GLY A 87 -6.17 2.23 7.61
N PRO A 88 -6.05 1.53 8.73
CA PRO A 88 -6.59 2.02 9.99
C PRO A 88 -6.05 3.41 10.32
N ASN A 89 -6.95 4.35 10.64
CA ASN A 89 -6.66 5.75 10.98
C ASN A 89 -6.29 6.68 9.81
N GLY A 90 -6.36 6.24 8.55
CA GLY A 90 -6.09 7.10 7.38
C GLY A 90 -5.06 6.55 6.40
N ILE A 91 -4.01 7.33 6.08
CA ILE A 91 -2.92 6.89 5.22
C ILE A 91 -1.72 6.50 6.09
N LEU A 92 -1.27 5.27 5.96
CA LEU A 92 -0.05 4.77 6.59
C LEU A 92 1.13 5.00 5.65
N ILE A 93 2.26 5.44 6.20
CA ILE A 93 3.54 5.56 5.49
C ILE A 93 4.47 4.52 6.09
N ILE A 94 4.88 3.56 5.26
CA ILE A 94 5.66 2.38 5.69
C ILE A 94 6.99 2.40 4.95
N SER A 95 8.10 2.19 5.68
CA SER A 95 9.44 2.12 5.09
C SER A 95 9.62 0.91 4.16
N PRO A 96 10.67 0.88 3.32
CA PRO A 96 11.00 -0.30 2.52
C PRO A 96 11.32 -1.56 3.34
N SER A 97 11.68 -1.38 4.63
CA SER A 97 11.89 -2.49 5.59
C SER A 97 10.60 -3.01 6.22
N GLY A 98 9.47 -2.32 6.06
CA GLY A 98 8.17 -2.71 6.64
C GLY A 98 7.85 -2.01 7.96
N ASP A 99 8.60 -0.97 8.35
CA ASP A 99 8.35 -0.22 9.58
C ASP A 99 7.35 0.91 9.34
N LEU A 100 6.39 1.09 10.25
CA LEU A 100 5.46 2.22 10.21
C LEU A 100 6.20 3.51 10.58
N LEU A 101 6.39 4.40 9.60
CA LEU A 101 7.06 5.70 9.80
C LEU A 101 6.09 6.77 10.31
N ALA A 102 4.89 6.82 9.72
CA ALA A 102 3.91 7.84 10.07
C ALA A 102 2.49 7.40 9.66
N THR A 103 1.52 8.13 10.19
CA THR A 103 0.11 8.02 9.78
C THR A 103 -0.45 9.42 9.52
N ILE A 104 -0.98 9.67 8.34
CA ILE A 104 -1.77 10.86 8.05
C ILE A 104 -3.19 10.57 8.49
N ASN A 105 -3.57 11.11 9.66
CA ASN A 105 -4.93 10.95 10.17
C ASN A 105 -5.89 11.78 9.33
N TYR A 106 -6.82 11.10 8.68
CA TYR A 106 -7.77 11.74 7.77
C TYR A 106 -9.13 12.05 8.42
N GLY A 107 -9.37 11.52 9.64
CA GLY A 107 -10.63 11.71 10.38
C GLY A 107 -11.84 11.02 9.78
N LYS A 108 -11.71 10.39 8.62
CA LYS A 108 -12.77 9.68 7.86
C LYS A 108 -12.18 8.53 7.04
N GLY A 109 -13.06 7.70 6.48
CA GLY A 109 -12.63 6.58 5.64
C GLY A 109 -11.98 7.05 4.34
N VAL A 110 -10.86 6.45 4.00
CA VAL A 110 -10.10 6.65 2.76
C VAL A 110 -10.05 5.35 1.96
N THR A 111 -10.09 5.47 0.63
CA THR A 111 -10.20 4.32 -0.28
C THR A 111 -8.99 4.15 -1.19
N ASN A 112 -8.35 5.25 -1.59
CA ASN A 112 -7.15 5.17 -2.43
C ASN A 112 -6.28 6.43 -2.26
N CYS A 113 -5.06 6.35 -2.76
CA CYS A 113 -4.17 7.51 -2.87
C CYS A 113 -3.30 7.38 -4.13
N ASN A 114 -2.79 8.51 -4.59
CA ASN A 114 -1.79 8.56 -5.65
C ASN A 114 -1.00 9.87 -5.57
N PHE A 115 0.19 9.90 -6.15
CA PHE A 115 1.02 11.08 -6.24
C PHE A 115 0.78 11.84 -7.54
N ASP A 116 1.11 13.13 -7.56
CA ASP A 116 1.36 13.84 -8.81
C ASP A 116 2.73 13.42 -9.41
N THR A 117 3.01 13.90 -10.61
CA THR A 117 4.21 13.50 -11.36
C THR A 117 5.53 13.82 -10.62
N ASN A 118 5.53 14.89 -9.84
CA ASN A 118 6.72 15.33 -9.10
C ASN A 118 6.74 14.82 -7.66
N GLU A 119 5.72 14.07 -7.24
CA GLU A 119 5.52 13.59 -5.88
C GLU A 119 5.51 14.70 -4.81
N GLU A 120 5.14 15.94 -5.22
CA GLU A 120 4.95 17.05 -4.30
C GLU A 120 3.63 16.97 -3.54
N TYR A 121 2.65 16.30 -4.12
CA TYR A 121 1.31 16.15 -3.57
C TYR A 121 0.85 14.71 -3.54
N LEU A 122 0.20 14.35 -2.43
CA LEU A 122 -0.59 13.13 -2.31
C LEU A 122 -2.07 13.46 -2.53
N TYR A 123 -2.66 12.85 -3.53
CA TYR A 123 -4.11 12.86 -3.74
C TYR A 123 -4.74 11.68 -3.03
N VAL A 124 -5.81 11.92 -2.31
CA VAL A 124 -6.50 10.91 -1.50
C VAL A 124 -7.97 10.92 -1.84
N THR A 125 -8.53 9.74 -2.13
CA THR A 125 -9.97 9.56 -2.31
C THR A 125 -10.59 9.01 -1.02
N GLY A 126 -11.71 9.59 -0.62
CA GLY A 126 -12.60 9.08 0.41
C GLY A 126 -13.90 8.56 -0.21
N PHE A 127 -14.89 8.25 0.63
CA PHE A 127 -16.19 7.80 0.12
C PHE A 127 -16.96 8.90 -0.61
N ASN A 128 -16.80 10.17 -0.21
CA ASN A 128 -17.59 11.29 -0.73
C ASN A 128 -16.73 12.49 -1.13
N ASP A 129 -15.39 12.36 -1.15
CA ASP A 129 -14.49 13.46 -1.41
C ASP A 129 -13.17 13.05 -2.03
N ILE A 130 -12.50 14.05 -2.59
CA ILE A 130 -11.10 13.97 -3.02
C ILE A 130 -10.36 15.10 -2.33
N SER A 131 -9.19 14.82 -1.81
CA SER A 131 -8.32 15.80 -1.17
C SER A 131 -6.91 15.73 -1.72
N ARG A 132 -6.19 16.85 -1.56
CA ARG A 132 -4.79 16.99 -1.93
C ARG A 132 -3.99 17.43 -0.71
N ILE A 133 -2.92 16.72 -0.41
CA ILE A 133 -2.01 16.99 0.71
C ILE A 133 -0.64 17.33 0.12
N LYS A 134 -0.10 18.49 0.46
CA LYS A 134 1.28 18.83 0.09
C LYS A 134 2.24 18.04 0.96
N LEU A 135 3.10 17.25 0.33
CA LEU A 135 4.16 16.52 1.01
C LEU A 135 5.33 17.48 1.27
N LYS A 136 5.85 17.45 2.50
CA LYS A 136 7.06 18.19 2.89
C LYS A 136 8.14 17.16 3.13
N TRP A 137 9.05 17.01 2.18
CA TRP A 137 10.29 16.29 2.40
C TRP A 137 11.26 17.24 3.08
N LYS A 138 11.89 16.82 4.17
CA LYS A 138 13.09 17.53 4.65
C LYS A 138 14.17 17.22 3.64
N GLU A 139 14.67 18.24 2.93
CA GLU A 139 15.96 18.15 2.29
C GLU A 139 16.96 17.88 3.42
N GLU A 140 17.63 16.73 3.40
CA GLU A 140 18.80 16.51 4.22
C GLU A 140 19.88 17.44 3.65
N THR A 141 20.06 18.59 4.30
CA THR A 141 21.25 19.42 4.09
C THR A 141 22.43 18.64 4.64
N PHE A 142 23.19 18.02 3.75
CA PHE A 142 24.52 17.49 4.02
C PHE A 142 25.54 18.62 4.12
#